data_eae3d748b34678f71124db8db855dad6
#
_entry.id   eae3d748b34678f71124db8db855dad6
#
_cell.length_a   1.000
_cell.length_b   1.000
_cell.length_c   1.000
_cell.angle_alpha   90.00
_cell.angle_beta   90.00
_cell.angle_gamma   90.00
#
_symmetry.space_group_name_H-M   'P 1'
#
loop_
_entity.id
_entity.type
_entity.pdbx_description
1 polymer ?
#
loop_
_entity_poly.entity_id
_entity_poly.type
_entity_poly.pdbx_seq_one_letter_code
_entity_poly.pdbx_strand_id
1 'polypeptide(L)'
;MPFSIDAYLPALLDIATGLNADIHQVEKSLSSFMLGVAAGQLIGGSLSDIKGRRNIALGGLSVYVLASAALVFVQTADQLLVWRMVQALGAGMSAVVAGAVVRDNYQGREAAKMFALIGIIVMTAPLIAPLFGSLLHSLAGWRSIFAFLFAYAALVVFLLYRFLPQFKAAEPIT
;
A
#
# COMPACT_ATOMS: atom_id res chain seq x y z
N MET A 1 0.72 0.15 -4.15
CA MET A 1 -0.77 0.22 -4.04
C MET A 1 -1.49 -0.68 -5.04
N PRO A 2 -1.34 -0.55 -6.36
CA PRO A 2 -2.07 -1.42 -7.29
C PRO A 2 -1.88 -2.91 -6.98
N PHE A 3 -0.66 -3.32 -6.70
CA PHE A 3 -0.33 -4.70 -6.36
C PHE A 3 -1.17 -5.28 -5.19
N SER A 4 -1.49 -4.47 -4.19
CA SER A 4 -2.27 -4.90 -3.03
C SER A 4 -3.75 -5.14 -3.32
N ILE A 5 -4.26 -4.56 -4.41
CA ILE A 5 -5.65 -4.73 -4.85
C ILE A 5 -5.69 -5.89 -5.84
N ASP A 6 -4.86 -5.84 -6.86
CA ASP A 6 -4.98 -6.72 -8.02
C ASP A 6 -4.51 -8.15 -7.72
N ALA A 7 -3.50 -8.33 -6.85
CA ALA A 7 -3.06 -9.66 -6.41
C ALA A 7 -4.12 -10.41 -5.57
N TYR A 8 -5.03 -9.69 -4.95
CA TYR A 8 -6.08 -10.23 -4.10
C TYR A 8 -7.32 -10.69 -4.90
N LEU A 9 -7.58 -10.09 -6.07
CA LEU A 9 -8.79 -10.34 -6.86
C LEU A 9 -9.02 -11.82 -7.22
N PRO A 10 -8.00 -12.60 -7.66
CA PRO A 10 -8.21 -14.00 -8.01
C PRO A 10 -8.63 -14.89 -6.83
N ALA A 11 -8.36 -14.44 -5.60
CA ALA A 11 -8.61 -15.22 -4.39
C ALA A 11 -9.94 -14.88 -3.69
N LEU A 12 -10.74 -13.93 -4.20
CA LEU A 12 -11.95 -13.44 -3.54
C LEU A 12 -12.92 -14.55 -3.12
N LEU A 13 -13.17 -15.51 -4.00
CA LEU A 13 -14.11 -16.60 -3.75
C LEU A 13 -13.60 -17.53 -2.63
N ASP A 14 -12.32 -17.85 -2.65
CA ASP A 14 -11.71 -18.73 -1.64
C ASP A 14 -11.56 -18.04 -0.28
N ILE A 15 -11.38 -16.72 -0.29
CA ILE A 15 -11.44 -15.91 0.93
C ILE A 15 -12.85 -15.96 1.53
N ALA A 16 -13.89 -15.78 0.72
CA ALA A 16 -15.27 -15.86 1.16
C ALA A 16 -15.57 -17.23 1.77
N THR A 17 -15.19 -18.30 1.08
CA THR A 17 -15.32 -19.67 1.55
C THR A 17 -14.53 -19.91 2.83
N GLY A 18 -13.27 -19.47 2.88
CA GLY A 18 -12.38 -19.64 4.02
C GLY A 18 -12.76 -18.85 5.27
N LEU A 19 -13.54 -17.79 5.13
CA LEU A 19 -14.07 -16.98 6.21
C LEU A 19 -15.56 -17.30 6.54
N ASN A 20 -16.17 -18.30 5.87
CA ASN A 20 -17.60 -18.59 5.94
C ASN A 20 -18.48 -17.34 5.77
N ALA A 21 -18.13 -16.51 4.78
CA ALA A 21 -18.75 -15.22 4.52
C ALA A 21 -19.38 -15.19 3.12
N ASP A 22 -20.34 -14.31 2.92
CA ASP A 22 -20.86 -14.01 1.59
C ASP A 22 -19.80 -13.28 0.75
N ILE A 23 -19.75 -13.58 -0.55
CA ILE A 23 -18.82 -12.95 -1.48
C ILE A 23 -18.95 -11.42 -1.46
N HIS A 24 -20.17 -10.90 -1.33
CA HIS A 24 -20.44 -9.46 -1.27
C HIS A 24 -19.84 -8.80 -0.02
N GLN A 25 -19.72 -9.55 1.09
CA GLN A 25 -19.03 -9.04 2.29
C GLN A 25 -17.53 -8.91 2.04
N VAL A 26 -16.94 -9.87 1.33
CA VAL A 26 -15.52 -9.82 0.96
C VAL A 26 -15.25 -8.73 -0.07
N GLU A 27 -16.12 -8.54 -1.06
CA GLU A 27 -16.04 -7.46 -2.04
C GLU A 27 -16.07 -6.07 -1.39
N LYS A 28 -16.82 -5.88 -0.30
CA LYS A 28 -16.80 -4.62 0.48
C LYS A 28 -15.40 -4.26 0.98
N SER A 29 -14.51 -5.24 1.13
CA SER A 29 -13.11 -4.96 1.52
C SER A 29 -12.34 -4.16 0.45
N LEU A 30 -12.73 -4.26 -0.82
CA LEU A 30 -12.16 -3.44 -1.90
C LEU A 30 -12.58 -1.97 -1.73
N SER A 31 -13.86 -1.72 -1.44
CA SER A 31 -14.35 -0.37 -1.16
C SER A 31 -13.72 0.21 0.10
N SER A 32 -13.63 -0.59 1.17
CA SER A 32 -12.95 -0.23 2.41
C SER A 32 -11.47 0.12 2.16
N PHE A 33 -10.79 -0.64 1.31
CA PHE A 33 -9.42 -0.35 0.90
C PHE A 33 -9.33 1.01 0.17
N MET A 34 -10.22 1.30 -0.78
CA MET A 34 -10.22 2.57 -1.49
C MET A 34 -10.45 3.77 -0.56
N LEU A 35 -11.36 3.64 0.40
CA LEU A 35 -11.59 4.65 1.44
C LEU A 35 -10.34 4.87 2.30
N GLY A 36 -9.70 3.78 2.72
CA GLY A 36 -8.45 3.83 3.47
C GLY A 36 -7.33 4.54 2.72
N VAL A 37 -7.19 4.27 1.41
CA VAL A 37 -6.24 4.95 0.55
C VAL A 37 -6.49 6.45 0.49
N ALA A 38 -7.74 6.86 0.23
CA ALA A 38 -8.11 8.28 0.14
C ALA A 38 -7.83 9.01 1.45
N ALA A 39 -8.24 8.44 2.58
CA ALA A 39 -7.95 8.97 3.91
C ALA A 39 -6.43 9.05 4.17
N GLY A 40 -5.69 7.99 3.82
CA GLY A 40 -4.25 7.95 3.97
C GLY A 40 -3.52 9.01 3.15
N GLN A 41 -3.96 9.26 1.92
CA GLN A 41 -3.38 10.31 1.07
C GLN A 41 -3.63 11.72 1.65
N LEU A 42 -4.84 11.99 2.13
CA LEU A 42 -5.19 13.28 2.75
C LEU A 42 -4.35 13.53 4.01
N ILE A 43 -4.32 12.56 4.92
CA ILE A 43 -3.57 12.64 6.17
C ILE A 43 -2.05 12.68 5.88
N GLY A 44 -1.57 11.78 5.03
CA GLY A 44 -0.15 11.66 4.70
C GLY A 44 0.40 12.88 3.97
N GLY A 45 -0.39 13.49 3.07
CA GLY A 45 -0.03 14.72 2.39
C GLY A 45 0.24 15.84 3.40
N SER A 46 -0.76 16.21 4.18
CA SER A 46 -0.67 17.29 5.17
C SER A 46 0.42 17.05 6.23
N LEU A 47 0.50 15.82 6.76
CA LEU A 47 1.49 15.48 7.78
C LEU A 47 2.93 15.45 7.24
N SER A 48 3.11 15.08 5.97
CA SER A 48 4.45 14.98 5.38
C SER A 48 5.11 16.35 5.19
N ASP A 49 4.31 17.39 5.02
CA ASP A 49 4.80 18.77 4.96
C ASP A 49 5.30 19.28 6.33
N ILE A 50 4.66 18.82 7.42
CA ILE A 50 4.98 19.24 8.79
C ILE A 50 6.06 18.35 9.43
N LYS A 51 5.90 17.04 9.33
CA LYS A 51 6.76 16.05 10.04
C LYS A 51 7.91 15.52 9.19
N GLY A 52 8.01 15.95 7.94
CA GLY A 52 9.02 15.52 6.98
C GLY A 52 8.64 14.27 6.18
N ARG A 53 9.04 14.26 4.91
CA ARG A 53 8.69 13.22 3.92
C ARG A 53 9.07 11.80 4.39
N ARG A 54 10.32 11.64 4.88
CA ARG A 54 10.84 10.34 5.31
C ARG A 54 10.04 9.73 6.45
N ASN A 55 9.72 10.53 7.47
CA ASN A 55 9.01 10.03 8.65
C ASN A 55 7.60 9.54 8.32
N ILE A 56 6.89 10.27 7.45
CA ILE A 56 5.54 9.88 7.04
C ILE A 56 5.57 8.68 6.10
N ALA A 57 6.53 8.59 5.18
CA ALA A 57 6.69 7.40 4.35
C ALA A 57 6.95 6.14 5.18
N LEU A 58 7.90 6.21 6.13
CA LEU A 58 8.21 5.09 7.02
C LEU A 58 7.05 4.75 7.95
N GLY A 59 6.39 5.76 8.54
CA GLY A 59 5.21 5.57 9.39
C GLY A 59 4.07 4.89 8.64
N GLY A 60 3.72 5.38 7.46
CA GLY A 60 2.69 4.79 6.61
C GLY A 60 3.02 3.35 6.21
N LEU A 61 4.25 3.10 5.76
CA LEU A 61 4.69 1.74 5.42
C LEU A 61 4.72 0.81 6.63
N SER A 62 5.07 1.30 7.83
CA SER A 62 5.01 0.51 9.06
C SER A 62 3.57 0.10 9.40
N VAL A 63 2.62 1.02 9.27
CA VAL A 63 1.18 0.72 9.41
C VAL A 63 0.76 -0.34 8.38
N TYR A 64 1.20 -0.21 7.13
CA TYR A 64 0.92 -1.18 6.08
C TYR A 64 1.46 -2.58 6.43
N VAL A 65 2.71 -2.67 6.91
CA VAL A 65 3.36 -3.93 7.32
C VAL A 65 2.58 -4.60 8.44
N LEU A 66 2.25 -3.86 9.50
CA LEU A 66 1.50 -4.40 10.64
C LEU A 66 0.10 -4.90 10.24
N ALA A 67 -0.60 -4.12 9.41
CA ALA A 67 -1.90 -4.52 8.91
C ALA A 67 -1.82 -5.73 7.97
N SER A 68 -0.78 -5.82 7.12
CA SER A 68 -0.54 -6.99 6.26
C SER A 68 -0.27 -8.26 7.08
N ALA A 69 0.49 -8.14 8.18
CA ALA A 69 0.70 -9.25 9.11
C ALA A 69 -0.62 -9.68 9.77
N ALA A 70 -1.43 -8.74 10.24
CA ALA A 70 -2.73 -9.04 10.84
C ALA A 70 -3.69 -9.73 9.85
N LEU A 71 -3.66 -9.34 8.57
CA LEU A 71 -4.49 -9.93 7.51
C LEU A 71 -4.21 -11.43 7.27
N VAL A 72 -3.02 -11.92 7.58
CA VAL A 72 -2.70 -13.36 7.52
C VAL A 72 -3.54 -14.16 8.51
N PHE A 73 -3.91 -13.56 9.64
CA PHE A 73 -4.57 -14.23 10.76
C PHE A 73 -6.07 -13.93 10.86
N VAL A 74 -6.66 -13.18 9.93
CA VAL A 74 -8.10 -12.84 9.96
C VAL A 74 -8.96 -14.11 9.87
N GLN A 75 -10.06 -14.11 10.63
CA GLN A 75 -11.01 -15.22 10.71
C GLN A 75 -12.44 -14.84 10.33
N THR A 76 -12.73 -13.53 10.18
CA THR A 76 -14.05 -13.04 9.82
C THR A 76 -13.96 -11.96 8.73
N ALA A 77 -15.05 -11.78 7.97
CA ALA A 77 -15.12 -10.73 6.94
C ALA A 77 -14.99 -9.32 7.54
N ASP A 78 -15.53 -9.09 8.73
CA ASP A 78 -15.43 -7.79 9.40
C ASP A 78 -13.97 -7.46 9.77
N GLN A 79 -13.21 -8.45 10.28
CA GLN A 79 -11.79 -8.28 10.52
C GLN A 79 -11.03 -7.98 9.23
N LEU A 80 -11.39 -8.67 8.14
CA LEU A 80 -10.82 -8.41 6.82
C LEU A 80 -11.07 -6.96 6.40
N LEU A 81 -12.32 -6.47 6.49
CA LEU A 81 -12.65 -5.09 6.13
C LEU A 81 -11.81 -4.06 6.90
N VAL A 82 -11.77 -4.21 8.22
CA VAL A 82 -11.04 -3.30 9.10
C VAL A 82 -9.55 -3.29 8.78
N TRP A 83 -8.92 -4.46 8.71
CA TRP A 83 -7.48 -4.54 8.46
C TRP A 83 -7.10 -4.13 7.03
N ARG A 84 -7.98 -4.34 6.03
CA ARG A 84 -7.80 -3.82 4.68
C ARG A 84 -7.85 -2.29 4.64
N MET A 85 -8.75 -1.66 5.40
CA MET A 85 -8.81 -0.21 5.55
C MET A 85 -7.54 0.35 6.20
N VAL A 86 -7.06 -0.27 7.29
CA VAL A 86 -5.82 0.13 7.97
C VAL A 86 -4.60 -0.04 7.07
N GLN A 87 -4.51 -1.17 6.35
CA GLN A 87 -3.47 -1.43 5.37
C GLN A 87 -3.46 -0.35 4.29
N ALA A 88 -4.62 0.00 3.76
CA ALA A 88 -4.79 1.00 2.72
C ALA A 88 -4.44 2.42 3.19
N LEU A 89 -4.78 2.75 4.43
CA LEU A 89 -4.40 4.02 5.05
C LEU A 89 -2.87 4.18 5.06
N GLY A 90 -2.14 3.16 5.51
CA GLY A 90 -0.68 3.14 5.48
C GLY A 90 -0.11 3.26 4.06
N ALA A 91 -0.72 2.54 3.10
CA ALA A 91 -0.34 2.62 1.68
C ALA A 91 -0.56 4.01 1.10
N GLY A 92 -1.69 4.65 1.40
CA GLY A 92 -2.05 6.00 0.95
C GLY A 92 -1.07 7.05 1.48
N MET A 93 -0.77 6.99 2.79
CA MET A 93 0.22 7.88 3.42
C MET A 93 1.59 7.82 2.74
N SER A 94 2.04 6.61 2.40
CA SER A 94 3.35 6.43 1.78
C SER A 94 3.36 6.82 0.31
N ALA A 95 2.28 6.54 -0.42
CA ALA A 95 2.19 6.79 -1.85
C ALA A 95 2.21 8.29 -2.18
N VAL A 96 1.54 9.13 -1.38
CA VAL A 96 1.53 10.58 -1.61
C VAL A 96 2.91 11.19 -1.43
N VAL A 97 3.72 10.63 -0.53
CA VAL A 97 5.09 11.11 -0.27
C VAL A 97 5.99 10.90 -1.49
N ALA A 98 5.83 9.81 -2.25
CA ALA A 98 6.65 9.57 -3.44
C ALA A 98 6.52 10.70 -4.46
N GLY A 99 5.30 11.15 -4.77
CA GLY A 99 5.07 12.30 -5.66
C GLY A 99 5.57 13.62 -5.07
N ALA A 100 5.47 13.79 -3.76
CA ALA A 100 5.97 14.99 -3.08
C ALA A 100 7.50 15.06 -3.16
N VAL A 101 8.22 13.97 -2.90
CA VAL A 101 9.68 13.91 -3.03
C VAL A 101 10.15 14.26 -4.45
N VAL A 102 9.44 13.80 -5.48
CA VAL A 102 9.77 14.19 -6.86
C VAL A 102 9.63 15.69 -7.05
N ARG A 103 8.53 16.29 -6.62
CA ARG A 103 8.31 17.75 -6.76
C ARG A 103 9.31 18.58 -5.97
N ASP A 104 9.74 18.09 -4.80
CA ASP A 104 10.66 18.83 -3.94
C ASP A 104 12.12 18.81 -4.45
N ASN A 105 12.50 17.75 -5.23
CA ASN A 105 13.91 17.53 -5.61
C ASN A 105 14.18 17.67 -7.12
N TYR A 106 13.16 17.65 -7.95
CA TYR A 106 13.31 17.67 -9.41
C TYR A 106 12.44 18.75 -10.05
N GLN A 107 12.93 19.38 -11.13
CA GLN A 107 12.20 20.40 -11.87
C GLN A 107 12.19 20.11 -13.38
N GLY A 108 11.22 20.68 -14.07
CA GLY A 108 11.11 20.62 -15.54
C GLY A 108 11.17 19.19 -16.08
N ARG A 109 12.08 18.95 -17.01
CA ARG A 109 12.22 17.66 -17.71
C ARG A 109 12.61 16.50 -16.80
N GLU A 110 13.36 16.75 -15.75
CA GLU A 110 13.75 15.68 -14.79
C GLU A 110 12.58 15.23 -13.93
N ALA A 111 11.78 16.15 -13.43
CA ALA A 111 10.55 15.82 -12.71
C ALA A 111 9.61 15.01 -13.60
N ALA A 112 9.43 15.40 -14.86
CA ALA A 112 8.62 14.65 -15.82
C ALA A 112 9.12 13.21 -16.03
N LYS A 113 10.44 13.00 -16.12
CA LYS A 113 11.02 11.64 -16.19
C LYS A 113 10.73 10.82 -14.97
N MET A 114 10.85 11.39 -13.75
CA MET A 114 10.57 10.67 -12.50
C MET A 114 9.09 10.30 -12.39
N PHE A 115 8.18 11.21 -12.74
CA PHE A 115 6.75 10.89 -12.79
C PHE A 115 6.42 9.84 -13.86
N ALA A 116 7.08 9.87 -15.02
CA ALA A 116 6.91 8.83 -16.04
C ALA A 116 7.35 7.45 -15.53
N LEU A 117 8.48 7.36 -14.82
CA LEU A 117 8.93 6.10 -14.19
C LEU A 117 7.94 5.59 -13.15
N ILE A 118 7.43 6.47 -12.28
CA ILE A 118 6.37 6.10 -11.31
C ILE A 118 5.14 5.61 -12.07
N GLY A 119 4.73 6.30 -13.13
CA GLY A 119 3.60 5.92 -13.98
C GLY A 119 3.76 4.53 -14.60
N ILE A 120 4.94 4.22 -15.16
CA ILE A 120 5.24 2.90 -15.73
C ILE A 120 5.09 1.80 -14.67
N ILE A 121 5.65 2.00 -13.47
CA ILE A 121 5.55 1.04 -12.36
C ILE A 121 4.08 0.84 -11.95
N VAL A 122 3.32 1.93 -11.81
CA VAL A 122 1.91 1.88 -11.41
C VAL A 122 1.05 1.20 -12.47
N MET A 123 1.32 1.43 -13.77
CA MET A 123 0.57 0.81 -14.87
C MET A 123 0.95 -0.67 -15.10
N THR A 124 2.19 -1.05 -14.79
CA THR A 124 2.66 -2.44 -14.95
C THR A 124 2.15 -3.35 -13.81
N ALA A 125 1.95 -2.78 -12.63
CA ALA A 125 1.51 -3.55 -11.46
C ALA A 125 0.18 -4.31 -11.67
N PRO A 126 -0.89 -3.74 -12.24
CA PRO A 126 -2.14 -4.46 -12.53
C PRO A 126 -2.00 -5.62 -13.52
N LEU A 127 -1.00 -5.60 -14.39
CA LEU A 127 -0.74 -6.68 -15.34
C LEU A 127 -0.08 -7.88 -14.66
N ILE A 128 0.80 -7.62 -13.71
CA ILE A 128 1.61 -8.66 -13.04
C ILE A 128 0.94 -9.16 -11.77
N ALA A 129 0.27 -8.29 -11.02
CA ALA A 129 -0.27 -8.59 -9.71
C ALA A 129 -1.30 -9.74 -9.68
N PRO A 130 -2.28 -9.84 -10.61
CA PRO A 130 -3.22 -10.96 -10.62
C PRO A 130 -2.53 -12.30 -10.90
N LEU A 131 -1.54 -12.33 -11.79
CA LEU A 131 -0.77 -13.54 -12.11
C LEU A 131 0.02 -14.02 -10.88
N PHE A 132 0.68 -13.08 -10.21
CA PHE A 132 1.42 -13.37 -8.98
C PHE A 132 0.49 -13.78 -7.83
N GLY A 133 -0.65 -13.11 -7.70
CA GLY A 133 -1.67 -13.45 -6.71
C GLY A 133 -2.25 -14.84 -6.94
N SER A 134 -2.57 -15.18 -8.18
CA SER A 134 -3.05 -16.51 -8.55
C SER A 134 -2.01 -17.60 -8.28
N LEU A 135 -0.73 -17.36 -8.60
CA LEU A 135 0.35 -18.28 -8.31
C LEU A 135 0.52 -18.51 -6.80
N LEU A 136 0.60 -17.46 -6.01
CA LEU A 136 0.70 -17.56 -4.55
C LEU A 136 -0.49 -18.29 -3.94
N HIS A 137 -1.68 -17.98 -4.42
CA HIS A 137 -2.93 -18.61 -4.01
C HIS A 137 -2.91 -20.13 -4.31
N SER A 138 -2.50 -20.52 -5.52
CA SER A 138 -2.43 -21.95 -5.90
C SER A 138 -1.41 -22.76 -5.11
N LEU A 139 -0.31 -22.13 -4.68
CA LEU A 139 0.77 -22.80 -3.94
C LEU A 139 0.49 -22.92 -2.42
N ALA A 140 -0.08 -21.89 -1.80
CA ALA A 140 -0.18 -21.83 -0.34
C ALA A 140 -1.49 -21.17 0.16
N GLY A 141 -2.51 -21.07 -0.69
CA GLY A 141 -3.82 -20.51 -0.36
C GLY A 141 -3.80 -18.97 -0.27
N TRP A 142 -4.99 -18.38 -0.06
CA TRP A 142 -5.18 -16.93 -0.11
C TRP A 142 -4.39 -16.14 0.94
N ARG A 143 -4.10 -16.75 2.10
CA ARG A 143 -3.32 -16.11 3.17
C ARG A 143 -1.87 -15.82 2.74
N SER A 144 -1.33 -16.58 1.80
CA SER A 144 0.02 -16.38 1.27
C SER A 144 0.18 -15.05 0.54
N ILE A 145 -0.89 -14.52 -0.04
CA ILE A 145 -0.90 -13.20 -0.69
C ILE A 145 -0.58 -12.11 0.35
N PHE A 146 -1.23 -12.15 1.51
CA PHE A 146 -0.99 -11.19 2.58
C PHE A 146 0.39 -11.38 3.24
N ALA A 147 0.84 -12.62 3.37
CA ALA A 147 2.19 -12.92 3.87
C ALA A 147 3.27 -12.37 2.91
N PHE A 148 3.07 -12.50 1.60
CA PHE A 148 3.95 -11.90 0.60
C PHE A 148 3.94 -10.36 0.68
N LEU A 149 2.77 -9.74 0.78
CA LEU A 149 2.64 -8.29 0.93
C LEU A 149 3.34 -7.78 2.20
N PHE A 150 3.23 -8.53 3.30
CA PHE A 150 3.96 -8.26 4.53
C PHE A 150 5.47 -8.30 4.32
N ALA A 151 6.00 -9.41 3.77
CA ALA A 151 7.43 -9.59 3.55
C ALA A 151 8.01 -8.53 2.59
N TYR A 152 7.31 -8.27 1.49
CA TYR A 152 7.68 -7.24 0.52
C TYR A 152 7.73 -5.85 1.16
N ALA A 153 6.68 -5.48 1.90
CA ALA A 153 6.61 -4.17 2.54
C ALA A 153 7.65 -4.03 3.66
N ALA A 154 7.90 -5.07 4.43
CA ALA A 154 8.95 -5.09 5.46
C ALA A 154 10.33 -4.88 4.84
N LEU A 155 10.61 -5.53 3.71
CA LEU A 155 11.84 -5.29 2.95
C LEU A 155 11.95 -3.84 2.49
N VAL A 156 10.87 -3.26 1.95
CA VAL A 156 10.85 -1.85 1.52
C VAL A 156 11.09 -0.90 2.70
N VAL A 157 10.45 -1.15 3.86
CA VAL A 157 10.69 -0.35 5.09
C VAL A 157 12.17 -0.42 5.48
N PHE A 158 12.75 -1.62 5.49
CA PHE A 158 14.17 -1.81 5.82
C PHE A 158 15.08 -1.04 4.86
N LEU A 159 14.84 -1.12 3.55
CA LEU A 159 15.62 -0.41 2.54
C LEU A 159 15.47 1.10 2.68
N LEU A 160 14.27 1.61 2.88
CA LEU A 160 14.03 3.04 3.09
C LEU A 160 14.67 3.53 4.38
N TYR A 161 14.57 2.77 5.45
CA TYR A 161 15.22 3.12 6.72
C TYR A 161 16.74 3.21 6.57
N ARG A 162 17.32 2.28 5.81
CA ARG A 162 18.78 2.18 5.63
C ARG A 162 19.36 3.18 4.63
N PHE A 163 18.63 3.47 3.56
CA PHE A 163 19.16 4.20 2.40
C PHE A 163 18.52 5.56 2.14
N LEU A 164 17.31 5.83 2.66
CA LEU A 164 16.65 7.11 2.41
C LEU A 164 17.23 8.19 3.33
N PRO A 165 17.88 9.25 2.78
CA PRO A 165 18.38 10.37 3.57
C PRO A 165 17.22 11.13 4.22
N GLN A 166 17.50 11.86 5.29
CA GLN A 166 16.54 12.78 5.90
C GLN A 166 16.38 14.00 4.97
N PHE A 167 15.27 14.06 4.24
CA PHE A 167 14.90 15.30 3.56
C PHE A 167 14.38 16.29 4.62
N LYS A 168 15.04 17.44 4.72
CA LYS A 168 14.53 18.55 5.56
C LYS A 168 13.11 18.89 5.08
N ALA A 169 12.19 19.06 6.04
CA ALA A 169 10.93 19.71 5.75
C ALA A 169 11.23 21.08 5.11
N ALA A 170 10.47 21.46 4.09
CA ALA A 170 10.60 22.81 3.53
C ALA A 170 10.43 23.83 4.66
N GLU A 171 11.33 24.81 4.74
CA GLU A 171 11.20 25.89 5.72
C GLU A 171 9.86 26.61 5.47
N PRO A 172 9.10 26.90 6.53
CA PRO A 172 7.85 27.63 6.35
C PRO A 172 8.16 28.98 5.68
N ILE A 173 7.45 29.26 4.61
CA ILE A 173 7.51 30.57 3.94
C ILE A 173 7.01 31.61 4.94
N THR A 174 7.94 32.38 5.45
CA THR A 174 7.65 33.54 6.33
C THR A 174 7.07 34.69 5.52
#